data_9e703f26c04390c3a5f23ccec4087451
#
_entry.id   9e703f26c04390c3a5f23ccec4087451
#
_cell.length_a   1.000
_cell.length_b   1.000
_cell.length_c   1.000
_cell.angle_alpha   90.00
_cell.angle_beta   90.00
_cell.angle_gamma   90.00
#
_symmetry.space_group_name_H-M   'P 1'
#
loop_
_entity.id
_entity.type
_entity.pdbx_description
1 polymer ?
#
loop_
_entity_poly.entity_id
_entity_poly.type
_entity_poly.pdbx_seq_one_letter_code
_entity_poly.pdbx_strand_id
1 'polypeptide(L)'
;KSMTSKTNFINYFLLAFTLAFISSGLSAGTLDFKDKKKDKEKKEELTADGPYVLYQPDGQIRVINVDKKGNIIDTTYTTLPQNFTLHVTDHKGRFPFDVKLHPVKRPGWNYPQADKVFVMSDPHGRLDCVISLLQGNHIIDKDYKWSFGKNHLMIIGDIFDRGKDVPQIFWLFYKLEEEAAKAGGHVSFMLGNHEPMVLANDLRYTKEKYKILAEKLKMKYPRLFGPDTELGRWLGTRNTMQMIGNDLYVHAGLGKDFYDKNLSIPTVNEEMSKGLFMTKKERKALSPLTAFLYGNSGPIWYRGLVRTDVKYNPLVKDSLEMLMDRYKAKHIIVGHTIFKNISTFYNGKVIGVNVDNKENREKKRGRAMLIENNQYFVVGDKGIQRQLE
;
A
#
# COMPACT_ATOMS: atom_id res chain seq x y z
N LYS A 1 -55.20 -37.56 -36.56
CA LYS A 1 -54.42 -38.78 -36.37
C LYS A 1 -53.33 -38.51 -35.45
N SER A 2 -53.45 -38.75 -34.20
CA SER A 2 -53.35 -40.01 -33.47
C SER A 2 -51.92 -40.27 -32.99
N MET A 3 -51.80 -40.13 -31.69
CA MET A 3 -51.17 -41.07 -30.72
C MET A 3 -49.70 -41.40 -30.89
N THR A 4 -48.87 -41.58 -29.87
CA THR A 4 -49.05 -42.03 -28.48
C THR A 4 -47.74 -41.77 -27.69
N SER A 5 -47.90 -41.38 -26.44
CA SER A 5 -47.14 -41.67 -25.22
C SER A 5 -46.22 -42.90 -25.26
N LYS A 6 -45.04 -42.75 -24.63
CA LYS A 6 -44.51 -43.77 -23.69
C LYS A 6 -43.50 -43.21 -22.70
N THR A 7 -43.91 -43.18 -21.48
CA THR A 7 -43.22 -43.18 -20.23
C THR A 7 -42.37 -44.44 -20.07
N ASN A 8 -41.18 -44.38 -19.54
CA ASN A 8 -40.57 -45.51 -18.88
C ASN A 8 -39.79 -45.10 -17.61
N PHE A 9 -40.16 -45.81 -16.61
CA PHE A 9 -39.83 -45.87 -15.18
C PHE A 9 -38.39 -46.31 -14.90
N ILE A 10 -37.82 -45.69 -13.94
CA ILE A 10 -37.02 -46.02 -12.72
C ILE A 10 -36.58 -47.50 -12.59
N ASN A 11 -35.31 -47.66 -12.18
CA ASN A 11 -34.95 -48.72 -11.23
C ASN A 11 -33.82 -48.28 -10.29
N TYR A 12 -34.16 -48.26 -9.01
CA TYR A 12 -33.25 -48.22 -7.85
C TYR A 12 -32.58 -49.57 -7.66
N PHE A 13 -31.27 -49.60 -7.41
CA PHE A 13 -30.58 -50.73 -6.81
C PHE A 13 -30.06 -50.37 -5.43
N LEU A 14 -30.74 -50.89 -4.41
CA LEU A 14 -30.20 -51.02 -3.04
C LEU A 14 -29.26 -52.23 -3.03
N LEU A 15 -28.06 -52.06 -2.51
CA LEU A 15 -27.21 -53.16 -2.09
C LEU A 15 -26.97 -53.05 -0.60
N ALA A 16 -27.62 -53.96 0.15
CA ALA A 16 -27.36 -54.22 1.55
C ALA A 16 -26.13 -55.13 1.66
N PHE A 17 -25.15 -54.77 2.50
CA PHE A 17 -24.12 -55.68 2.95
C PHE A 17 -24.27 -55.94 4.46
N THR A 18 -24.42 -57.21 4.75
CA THR A 18 -24.61 -57.85 6.04
C THR A 18 -23.36 -57.80 6.91
N LEU A 19 -23.59 -57.53 8.19
CA LEU A 19 -22.59 -57.65 9.28
C LEU A 19 -22.15 -59.09 9.51
N ALA A 20 -20.87 -59.32 9.66
CA ALA A 20 -20.31 -60.44 10.37
C ALA A 20 -19.58 -59.97 11.65
N PHE A 21 -20.10 -60.41 12.81
CA PHE A 21 -19.45 -60.20 14.10
C PHE A 21 -18.30 -61.19 14.24
N ILE A 22 -17.10 -60.67 14.56
CA ILE A 22 -16.05 -61.45 15.24
C ILE A 22 -15.71 -60.70 16.53
N SER A 23 -16.04 -61.30 17.61
CA SER A 23 -15.65 -60.89 18.96
C SER A 23 -14.20 -61.29 19.25
N SER A 24 -13.34 -60.32 19.52
CA SER A 24 -12.15 -60.55 20.29
C SER A 24 -11.97 -59.36 21.23
N GLY A 25 -12.04 -59.68 22.53
CA GLY A 25 -11.93 -58.71 23.60
C GLY A 25 -10.54 -58.09 23.66
N LEU A 26 -10.51 -56.80 23.89
CA LEU A 26 -9.37 -56.10 24.46
C LEU A 26 -9.85 -54.91 25.26
N SER A 27 -9.42 -54.93 26.48
CA SER A 27 -9.22 -53.92 27.51
C SER A 27 -9.68 -52.47 27.19
N ALA A 28 -10.54 -51.96 28.06
CA ALA A 28 -10.90 -50.55 28.18
C ALA A 28 -9.66 -49.71 28.58
N GLY A 29 -9.04 -49.07 27.59
CA GLY A 29 -8.13 -47.97 27.83
C GLY A 29 -8.94 -46.69 27.87
N THR A 30 -9.02 -46.06 29.05
CA THR A 30 -9.53 -44.70 29.22
C THR A 30 -8.74 -43.75 28.35
N LEU A 31 -9.35 -43.24 27.25
CA LEU A 31 -8.82 -42.14 26.50
C LEU A 31 -8.95 -40.88 27.36
N ASP A 32 -7.81 -40.51 27.92
CA ASP A 32 -7.59 -39.26 28.61
C ASP A 32 -7.73 -38.12 27.58
N PHE A 33 -8.88 -37.44 27.57
CA PHE A 33 -9.06 -36.18 26.88
C PHE A 33 -8.17 -35.15 27.56
N LYS A 34 -6.91 -35.09 27.13
CA LYS A 34 -6.06 -33.93 27.41
C LYS A 34 -6.79 -32.70 26.93
N ASP A 35 -7.30 -31.92 27.85
CA ASP A 35 -7.69 -30.54 27.65
C ASP A 35 -6.64 -29.85 26.81
N LYS A 36 -6.96 -29.51 25.53
CA LYS A 36 -6.23 -28.53 24.81
C LYS A 36 -6.33 -27.24 25.62
N LYS A 37 -5.30 -26.92 26.39
CA LYS A 37 -5.08 -25.58 26.91
C LYS A 37 -5.36 -24.64 25.79
N LYS A 38 -6.44 -23.86 25.89
CA LYS A 38 -6.61 -22.63 25.12
C LYS A 38 -5.37 -21.80 25.41
N ASP A 39 -4.44 -21.75 24.46
CA ASP A 39 -3.42 -20.72 24.47
C ASP A 39 -4.17 -19.41 24.65
N LYS A 40 -4.00 -18.78 25.81
CA LYS A 40 -4.50 -17.42 26.04
C LYS A 40 -3.83 -16.59 24.96
N GLU A 41 -4.57 -16.18 23.95
CA GLU A 41 -4.13 -15.18 22.98
C GLU A 41 -3.55 -14.03 23.79
N LYS A 42 -2.26 -13.84 23.68
CA LYS A 42 -1.54 -12.75 24.35
C LYS A 42 -2.13 -11.47 23.80
N LYS A 43 -2.96 -10.78 24.59
CA LYS A 43 -3.62 -9.54 24.20
C LYS A 43 -2.53 -8.61 23.68
N GLU A 44 -2.64 -8.17 22.43
CA GLU A 44 -1.66 -7.27 21.83
C GLU A 44 -1.69 -5.96 22.63
N GLU A 45 -0.52 -5.50 23.08
CA GLU A 45 -0.36 -4.28 23.85
C GLU A 45 -0.02 -3.13 22.94
N LEU A 46 -0.34 -1.90 23.37
CA LEU A 46 0.14 -0.70 22.70
C LEU A 46 1.67 -0.66 22.77
N THR A 47 2.27 -0.26 21.67
CA THR A 47 3.71 -0.01 21.53
C THR A 47 3.90 1.40 20.98
N ALA A 48 5.13 1.88 20.88
CA ALA A 48 5.42 3.21 20.34
C ALA A 48 4.66 3.44 19.02
N ASP A 49 4.00 4.61 18.90
CA ASP A 49 3.17 4.94 17.75
C ASP A 49 2.94 6.45 17.60
N GLY A 50 2.56 6.87 16.41
CA GLY A 50 2.38 8.28 16.08
C GLY A 50 3.70 8.94 15.63
N PRO A 51 3.83 10.26 15.80
CA PRO A 51 2.80 11.20 16.28
C PRO A 51 1.61 11.34 15.34
N TYR A 52 0.46 11.74 15.88
CA TYR A 52 -0.72 12.16 15.12
C TYR A 52 -0.98 13.63 15.43
N VAL A 53 -1.10 14.47 14.40
CA VAL A 53 -1.33 15.91 14.54
C VAL A 53 -2.70 16.24 13.98
N LEU A 54 -3.61 16.68 14.85
CA LEU A 54 -5.00 16.99 14.52
C LEU A 54 -5.27 18.49 14.74
N TYR A 55 -5.86 19.12 13.74
CA TYR A 55 -6.31 20.51 13.80
C TYR A 55 -7.79 20.53 14.25
N GLN A 56 -8.04 21.18 15.39
CA GLN A 56 -9.38 21.23 15.99
C GLN A 56 -10.20 22.39 15.41
N PRO A 57 -11.54 22.33 15.45
CA PRO A 57 -12.41 23.40 14.95
C PRO A 57 -12.23 24.73 15.68
N ASP A 58 -11.79 24.71 16.94
CA ASP A 58 -11.50 25.92 17.77
C ASP A 58 -10.10 26.50 17.49
N GLY A 59 -9.37 25.98 16.50
CA GLY A 59 -8.03 26.41 16.13
C GLY A 59 -6.92 25.78 16.95
N GLN A 60 -7.23 24.97 17.94
CA GLN A 60 -6.22 24.24 18.71
C GLN A 60 -5.60 23.10 17.90
N ILE A 61 -4.39 22.70 18.27
CA ILE A 61 -3.64 21.63 17.62
C ILE A 61 -3.40 20.52 18.65
N ARG A 62 -3.96 19.36 18.41
CA ARG A 62 -3.81 18.19 19.27
C ARG A 62 -2.75 17.27 18.69
N VAL A 63 -1.76 16.90 19.51
CA VAL A 63 -0.67 15.99 19.17
C VAL A 63 -0.74 14.75 20.04
N ILE A 64 -0.89 13.60 19.43
CA ILE A 64 -1.04 12.32 20.12
C ILE A 64 0.15 11.43 19.79
N ASN A 65 0.81 10.93 20.82
CA ASN A 65 1.90 9.96 20.74
C ASN A 65 1.61 8.76 21.63
N VAL A 66 2.19 7.62 21.30
CA VAL A 66 2.30 6.47 22.19
C VAL A 66 3.78 6.20 22.43
N ASP A 67 4.19 6.16 23.70
CA ASP A 67 5.56 5.86 24.06
C ASP A 67 5.89 4.35 23.92
N LYS A 68 7.16 3.98 24.07
CA LYS A 68 7.60 2.57 23.98
C LYS A 68 7.00 1.65 25.07
N LYS A 69 6.41 2.21 26.13
CA LYS A 69 5.73 1.48 27.18
C LYS A 69 4.22 1.35 26.93
N GLY A 70 3.72 1.93 25.84
CA GLY A 70 2.30 1.93 25.49
C GLY A 70 1.47 3.01 26.18
N ASN A 71 2.10 4.01 26.80
CA ASN A 71 1.39 5.14 27.39
C ASN A 71 1.03 6.14 26.29
N ILE A 72 -0.23 6.58 26.29
CA ILE A 72 -0.71 7.62 25.39
C ILE A 72 -0.33 8.99 25.98
N ILE A 73 0.37 9.78 25.20
CA ILE A 73 0.71 11.16 25.49
C ILE A 73 -0.14 12.02 24.53
N ASP A 74 -1.07 12.77 25.09
CA ASP A 74 -2.07 13.53 24.36
C ASP A 74 -1.99 15.00 24.80
N THR A 75 -1.45 15.85 23.93
CA THR A 75 -1.15 17.25 24.25
C THR A 75 -1.90 18.17 23.28
N THR A 76 -2.51 19.22 23.81
CA THR A 76 -3.18 20.25 23.01
C THR A 76 -2.44 21.59 23.12
N TYR A 77 -2.22 22.21 21.98
CA TYR A 77 -1.56 23.51 21.83
C TYR A 77 -2.53 24.54 21.26
N THR A 78 -2.56 25.74 21.80
CA THR A 78 -3.22 26.89 21.16
C THR A 78 -2.40 27.42 19.98
N THR A 79 -1.07 27.35 20.10
CA THR A 79 -0.11 27.70 19.05
C THR A 79 1.10 26.78 19.22
N LEU A 80 1.59 26.22 18.13
CA LEU A 80 2.80 25.40 18.18
C LEU A 80 4.02 26.28 18.52
N PRO A 81 4.96 25.81 19.35
CA PRO A 81 6.23 26.50 19.60
C PRO A 81 6.99 26.79 18.29
N GLN A 82 7.75 27.87 18.23
CA GLN A 82 8.50 28.27 17.03
C GLN A 82 9.42 27.17 16.46
N ASN A 83 10.00 26.35 17.32
CA ASN A 83 10.89 25.25 16.93
C ASN A 83 10.20 23.87 17.13
N PHE A 84 8.89 23.82 16.99
CA PHE A 84 8.15 22.58 17.17
C PHE A 84 8.65 21.48 16.24
N THR A 85 8.94 20.33 16.84
CA THR A 85 9.47 19.17 16.13
C THR A 85 8.78 17.93 16.64
N LEU A 86 8.35 17.07 15.73
CA LEU A 86 7.79 15.77 16.03
C LEU A 86 8.94 14.75 16.13
N HIS A 87 9.01 14.03 17.23
CA HIS A 87 9.98 12.94 17.40
C HIS A 87 9.32 11.61 17.00
N VAL A 88 9.91 10.89 16.06
CA VAL A 88 9.37 9.64 15.47
C VAL A 88 10.34 8.50 15.74
N THR A 89 9.80 7.34 16.17
CA THR A 89 10.55 6.09 16.30
C THR A 89 9.68 4.93 15.76
N ASP A 90 10.29 3.78 15.45
CA ASP A 90 9.50 2.58 15.16
C ASP A 90 8.75 2.08 16.41
N HIS A 91 7.87 1.10 16.23
CA HIS A 91 7.08 0.50 17.32
C HIS A 91 7.92 -0.10 18.47
N LYS A 92 9.23 -0.22 18.31
CA LYS A 92 10.20 -0.70 19.32
C LYS A 92 11.07 0.42 19.90
N GLY A 93 10.86 1.67 19.49
CA GLY A 93 11.66 2.81 19.91
C GLY A 93 13.04 2.90 19.21
N ARG A 94 13.17 2.29 18.02
CA ARG A 94 14.37 2.37 17.17
C ARG A 94 14.16 3.34 16.02
N PHE A 95 15.22 3.61 15.26
CA PHE A 95 15.20 4.49 14.07
C PHE A 95 14.68 5.89 14.39
N PRO A 96 15.24 6.61 15.37
CA PRO A 96 14.76 7.92 15.77
C PRO A 96 15.05 8.97 14.70
N PHE A 97 14.05 9.74 14.32
CA PHE A 97 14.21 10.92 13.48
C PHE A 97 13.21 12.00 13.85
N ASP A 98 13.57 13.24 13.54
CA ASP A 98 12.76 14.40 13.82
C ASP A 98 12.10 14.93 12.55
N VAL A 99 10.86 15.39 12.67
CA VAL A 99 10.07 15.97 11.59
C VAL A 99 9.65 17.39 11.95
N LYS A 100 9.94 18.33 11.06
CA LYS A 100 9.37 19.68 11.11
C LYS A 100 8.17 19.75 10.18
N LEU A 101 7.08 20.35 10.65
CA LEU A 101 5.92 20.58 9.81
C LEU A 101 6.27 21.63 8.73
N HIS A 102 5.77 21.43 7.54
CA HIS A 102 5.94 22.33 6.39
C HIS A 102 4.63 22.52 5.63
N PRO A 103 4.48 23.57 4.84
CA PRO A 103 3.27 23.77 4.04
C PRO A 103 3.01 22.58 3.10
N VAL A 104 1.82 22.00 3.19
CA VAL A 104 1.39 20.90 2.31
C VAL A 104 0.98 21.47 0.96
N LYS A 105 1.59 20.95 -0.11
CA LYS A 105 1.29 21.34 -1.49
C LYS A 105 1.06 20.08 -2.34
N ARG A 106 0.21 20.19 -3.36
CA ARG A 106 0.10 19.13 -4.36
C ARG A 106 1.40 19.06 -5.17
N PRO A 107 2.06 17.90 -5.26
CA PRO A 107 3.24 17.73 -6.11
C PRO A 107 2.85 17.80 -7.59
N GLY A 108 3.83 18.06 -8.45
CA GLY A 108 3.69 17.89 -9.88
C GLY A 108 3.30 16.45 -10.25
N TRP A 109 2.74 16.28 -11.42
CA TRP A 109 2.42 14.96 -11.96
C TRP A 109 3.32 14.57 -13.14
N ASN A 110 4.08 15.54 -13.68
CA ASN A 110 4.99 15.35 -14.80
C ASN A 110 6.34 15.97 -14.46
N TYR A 111 7.35 15.13 -14.35
CA TYR A 111 8.72 15.53 -14.04
C TYR A 111 9.65 15.20 -15.20
N PRO A 112 10.68 16.02 -15.46
CA PRO A 112 11.73 15.64 -16.39
C PRO A 112 12.45 14.36 -15.91
N GLN A 113 13.14 13.71 -16.82
CA GLN A 113 14.00 12.58 -16.46
C GLN A 113 15.09 13.07 -15.51
N ALA A 114 15.18 12.44 -14.34
CA ALA A 114 16.30 12.61 -13.41
C ALA A 114 17.45 11.67 -13.78
N ASP A 115 18.68 12.01 -13.39
CA ASP A 115 19.83 11.11 -13.61
C ASP A 115 19.59 9.75 -12.98
N LYS A 116 18.96 9.75 -11.78
CA LYS A 116 18.56 8.53 -11.08
C LYS A 116 17.13 8.65 -10.56
N VAL A 117 16.37 7.57 -10.73
CA VAL A 117 15.06 7.40 -10.09
C VAL A 117 15.09 6.10 -9.29
N PHE A 118 14.90 6.20 -7.98
CA PHE A 118 14.79 5.03 -7.12
C PHE A 118 13.31 4.72 -6.89
N VAL A 119 12.87 3.50 -7.20
CA VAL A 119 11.46 3.11 -7.20
C VAL A 119 11.22 1.96 -6.24
N MET A 120 10.35 2.16 -5.27
CA MET A 120 9.85 1.12 -4.36
C MET A 120 8.33 1.11 -4.30
N SER A 121 7.76 0.03 -3.81
CA SER A 121 6.30 -0.15 -3.71
C SER A 121 5.91 -0.88 -2.43
N ASP A 122 4.67 -0.68 -2.00
CA ASP A 122 3.95 -1.45 -0.98
C ASP A 122 4.75 -1.70 0.33
N PRO A 123 5.24 -0.65 1.03
CA PRO A 123 6.04 -0.83 2.25
C PRO A 123 5.22 -1.35 3.44
N HIS A 124 3.89 -1.20 3.44
CA HIS A 124 2.96 -1.79 4.39
C HIS A 124 3.42 -1.75 5.86
N GLY A 125 3.71 -0.55 6.36
CA GLY A 125 4.04 -0.34 7.78
C GLY A 125 5.30 -1.09 8.26
N ARG A 126 6.27 -1.35 7.38
CA ARG A 126 7.55 -2.02 7.70
C ARG A 126 8.71 -1.02 7.61
N LEU A 127 8.80 -0.11 8.58
CA LEU A 127 9.83 0.95 8.61
C LEU A 127 11.25 0.38 8.54
N ASP A 128 11.55 -0.71 9.24
CA ASP A 128 12.88 -1.33 9.24
C ASP A 128 13.31 -1.81 7.84
N CYS A 129 12.34 -2.28 7.04
CA CYS A 129 12.57 -2.65 5.65
C CYS A 129 12.81 -1.42 4.76
N VAL A 130 12.07 -0.34 4.99
CA VAL A 130 12.24 0.93 4.26
C VAL A 130 13.62 1.52 4.57
N ILE A 131 13.97 1.67 5.85
CA ILE A 131 15.25 2.23 6.28
C ILE A 131 16.42 1.46 5.71
N SER A 132 16.44 0.11 5.84
CA SER A 132 17.56 -0.69 5.33
C SER A 132 17.74 -0.54 3.82
N LEU A 133 16.64 -0.46 3.07
CA LEU A 133 16.68 -0.30 1.63
C LEU A 133 17.18 1.09 1.22
N LEU A 134 16.65 2.15 1.85
CA LEU A 134 17.03 3.51 1.50
C LEU A 134 18.47 3.86 1.93
N GLN A 135 18.91 3.40 3.11
CA GLN A 135 20.30 3.58 3.56
C GLN A 135 21.28 2.76 2.71
N GLY A 136 20.94 1.50 2.41
CA GLY A 136 21.80 0.63 1.61
C GLY A 136 22.02 1.09 0.17
N ASN A 137 21.14 1.98 -0.33
CA ASN A 137 21.25 2.59 -1.65
C ASN A 137 21.57 4.11 -1.61
N HIS A 138 22.00 4.62 -0.46
CA HIS A 138 22.40 6.02 -0.28
C HIS A 138 21.31 7.06 -0.62
N ILE A 139 20.04 6.67 -0.48
CA ILE A 139 18.90 7.59 -0.64
C ILE A 139 18.78 8.48 0.60
N ILE A 140 19.01 7.89 1.78
CA ILE A 140 19.13 8.58 3.05
C ILE A 140 20.46 8.23 3.72
N ASP A 141 20.97 9.13 4.54
CA ASP A 141 22.17 8.92 5.34
C ASP A 141 21.89 8.14 6.66
N LYS A 142 22.93 7.99 7.49
CA LYS A 142 22.84 7.32 8.80
C LYS A 142 21.89 8.01 9.79
N ASP A 143 21.64 9.31 9.60
CA ASP A 143 20.78 10.15 10.43
C ASP A 143 19.38 10.34 9.79
N TYR A 144 19.01 9.48 8.82
CA TYR A 144 17.74 9.46 8.09
C TYR A 144 17.44 10.76 7.33
N LYS A 145 18.46 11.48 6.89
CA LYS A 145 18.36 12.69 6.08
C LYS A 145 18.53 12.36 4.61
N TRP A 146 17.94 13.17 3.76
CA TRP A 146 18.09 13.05 2.31
C TRP A 146 19.56 13.14 1.89
N SER A 147 20.02 12.16 1.11
CA SER A 147 21.38 12.10 0.57
C SER A 147 21.42 11.77 -0.92
N PHE A 148 20.27 11.76 -1.59
CA PHE A 148 20.16 11.38 -3.00
C PHE A 148 20.31 12.56 -3.98
N GLY A 149 20.67 13.75 -3.49
CA GLY A 149 20.93 14.92 -4.31
C GLY A 149 19.72 15.39 -5.11
N LYS A 150 19.91 15.67 -6.41
CA LYS A 150 18.86 16.14 -7.33
C LYS A 150 18.01 15.01 -7.92
N ASN A 151 18.17 13.78 -7.45
CA ASN A 151 17.50 12.61 -7.97
C ASN A 151 16.06 12.47 -7.44
N HIS A 152 15.35 11.44 -7.88
CA HIS A 152 13.96 11.21 -7.58
C HIS A 152 13.75 9.89 -6.81
N LEU A 153 13.05 9.95 -5.70
CA LEU A 153 12.54 8.78 -4.98
C LEU A 153 11.04 8.64 -5.27
N MET A 154 10.64 7.49 -5.82
CA MET A 154 9.25 7.14 -6.12
C MET A 154 8.76 6.01 -5.24
N ILE A 155 7.63 6.21 -4.56
CA ILE A 155 6.93 5.20 -3.76
C ILE A 155 5.54 4.96 -4.38
N ILE A 156 5.29 3.74 -4.88
CA ILE A 156 4.07 3.38 -5.61
C ILE A 156 3.01 2.81 -4.66
N GLY A 157 2.57 3.60 -3.67
CA GLY A 157 1.41 3.33 -2.83
C GLY A 157 1.59 2.31 -1.72
N ASP A 158 0.51 2.09 -0.98
CA ASP A 158 0.30 1.05 0.02
C ASP A 158 1.27 1.11 1.22
N ILE A 159 1.24 2.24 1.94
CA ILE A 159 1.90 2.36 3.25
C ILE A 159 1.04 1.79 4.36
N PHE A 160 -0.29 1.98 4.30
CA PHE A 160 -1.21 1.43 5.27
C PHE A 160 -1.17 -0.09 5.34
N ASP A 161 -1.64 -0.61 6.47
CA ASP A 161 -1.90 -2.02 6.76
C ASP A 161 -0.67 -2.92 6.94
N ARG A 162 -0.91 -4.13 7.43
CA ARG A 162 0.00 -5.27 7.58
C ARG A 162 1.18 -5.09 8.55
N GLY A 163 1.79 -3.92 8.61
CA GLY A 163 2.90 -3.59 9.50
C GLY A 163 2.49 -2.75 10.71
N LYS A 164 3.48 -2.44 11.57
CA LYS A 164 3.25 -1.74 12.84
C LYS A 164 3.75 -0.28 12.83
N ASP A 165 4.34 0.19 11.72
CA ASP A 165 5.02 1.48 11.62
C ASP A 165 4.43 2.35 10.49
N VAL A 166 3.10 2.35 10.36
CA VAL A 166 2.40 3.09 9.30
C VAL A 166 2.63 4.61 9.40
N PRO A 167 2.29 5.30 10.51
CA PRO A 167 2.50 6.75 10.60
C PRO A 167 3.97 7.13 10.51
N GLN A 168 4.87 6.26 10.97
CA GLN A 168 6.31 6.49 10.92
C GLN A 168 6.84 6.53 9.49
N ILE A 169 6.34 5.66 8.60
CA ILE A 169 6.71 5.68 7.19
C ILE A 169 6.15 6.92 6.50
N PHE A 170 4.90 7.31 6.79
CA PHE A 170 4.34 8.56 6.28
C PHE A 170 5.18 9.77 6.71
N TRP A 171 5.57 9.86 7.98
CA TRP A 171 6.41 10.94 8.47
C TRP A 171 7.81 10.94 7.85
N LEU A 172 8.38 9.78 7.59
CA LEU A 172 9.66 9.71 6.89
C LEU A 172 9.55 10.32 5.49
N PHE A 173 8.55 9.94 4.70
CA PHE A 173 8.41 10.48 3.34
C PHE A 173 7.96 11.94 3.34
N TYR A 174 7.12 12.36 4.26
CA TYR A 174 6.77 13.77 4.48
C TYR A 174 8.02 14.61 4.72
N LYS A 175 8.90 14.18 5.63
CA LYS A 175 10.18 14.84 5.92
C LYS A 175 11.11 14.87 4.71
N LEU A 176 11.27 13.74 4.05
CA LEU A 176 12.17 13.61 2.90
C LEU A 176 11.71 14.42 1.69
N GLU A 177 10.41 14.65 1.52
CA GLU A 177 9.87 15.53 0.46
C GLU A 177 10.41 16.95 0.57
N GLU A 178 10.41 17.54 1.77
CA GLU A 178 10.93 18.88 2.04
C GLU A 178 12.48 18.93 1.91
N GLU A 179 13.17 17.90 2.40
CA GLU A 179 14.63 17.84 2.32
C GLU A 179 15.12 17.65 0.88
N ALA A 180 14.44 16.79 0.09
CA ALA A 180 14.73 16.59 -1.31
C ALA A 180 14.52 17.86 -2.12
N ALA A 181 13.40 18.57 -1.88
CA ALA A 181 13.13 19.85 -2.54
C ALA A 181 14.22 20.89 -2.30
N LYS A 182 14.76 20.99 -1.08
CA LYS A 182 15.89 21.86 -0.75
C LYS A 182 17.19 21.49 -1.49
N ALA A 183 17.36 20.21 -1.80
CA ALA A 183 18.51 19.69 -2.56
C ALA A 183 18.29 19.74 -4.08
N GLY A 184 17.11 20.18 -4.55
CA GLY A 184 16.71 20.16 -5.95
C GLY A 184 16.29 18.79 -6.47
N GLY A 185 16.05 17.83 -5.57
CA GLY A 185 15.50 16.50 -5.84
C GLY A 185 14.01 16.40 -5.54
N HIS A 186 13.47 15.20 -5.65
CA HIS A 186 12.04 14.95 -5.47
C HIS A 186 11.77 13.64 -4.72
N VAL A 187 10.72 13.66 -3.90
CA VAL A 187 10.10 12.46 -3.33
C VAL A 187 8.64 12.44 -3.77
N SER A 188 8.24 11.38 -4.43
CA SER A 188 6.85 11.14 -4.84
C SER A 188 6.30 9.94 -4.12
N PHE A 189 5.26 10.15 -3.32
CA PHE A 189 4.40 9.10 -2.81
C PHE A 189 3.08 9.13 -3.57
N MET A 190 2.68 8.00 -4.13
CA MET A 190 1.43 7.82 -4.85
C MET A 190 0.43 7.05 -4.01
N LEU A 191 -0.86 7.27 -4.26
CA LEU A 191 -1.92 6.54 -3.58
C LEU A 191 -2.01 5.11 -4.13
N GLY A 192 -2.01 4.13 -3.22
CA GLY A 192 -2.40 2.75 -3.51
C GLY A 192 -3.84 2.48 -3.08
N ASN A 193 -4.26 1.21 -3.10
CA ASN A 193 -5.62 0.85 -2.71
C ASN A 193 -5.83 0.77 -1.19
N HIS A 194 -4.76 0.55 -0.41
CA HIS A 194 -4.86 0.49 1.03
C HIS A 194 -5.08 1.87 1.67
N GLU A 195 -4.63 2.96 1.06
CA GLU A 195 -4.92 4.30 1.54
C GLU A 195 -6.44 4.55 1.60
N PRO A 196 -7.21 4.51 0.50
CA PRO A 196 -8.65 4.74 0.55
C PRO A 196 -9.44 3.63 1.27
N MET A 197 -8.91 2.41 1.39
CA MET A 197 -9.54 1.36 2.21
C MET A 197 -9.56 1.77 3.68
N VAL A 198 -8.40 2.07 4.25
CA VAL A 198 -8.31 2.46 5.67
C VAL A 198 -9.05 3.76 5.93
N LEU A 199 -8.90 4.77 5.08
CA LEU A 199 -9.58 6.06 5.22
C LEU A 199 -11.12 5.95 5.13
N ALA A 200 -11.64 4.94 4.43
CA ALA A 200 -13.06 4.57 4.40
C ALA A 200 -13.48 3.60 5.52
N ASN A 201 -12.63 3.36 6.51
CA ASN A 201 -12.83 2.45 7.64
C ASN A 201 -12.91 0.96 7.27
N ASP A 202 -12.28 0.54 6.18
CA ASP A 202 -12.04 -0.87 5.89
C ASP A 202 -10.72 -1.31 6.54
N LEU A 203 -10.81 -1.87 7.74
CA LEU A 203 -9.69 -2.18 8.63
C LEU A 203 -9.31 -3.68 8.63
N ARG A 204 -9.66 -4.42 7.57
CA ARG A 204 -9.43 -5.88 7.50
C ARG A 204 -7.98 -6.29 7.66
N TYR A 205 -7.05 -5.46 7.21
CA TYR A 205 -5.61 -5.74 7.24
C TYR A 205 -4.84 -4.89 8.26
N THR A 206 -5.57 -4.04 9.00
CA THR A 206 -5.02 -3.14 10.00
C THR A 206 -4.60 -3.90 11.25
N LYS A 207 -3.39 -3.63 11.74
CA LYS A 207 -2.87 -4.26 12.97
C LYS A 207 -3.68 -3.87 14.19
N GLU A 208 -3.79 -4.81 15.13
CA GLU A 208 -4.62 -4.67 16.33
C GLU A 208 -4.20 -3.48 17.20
N LYS A 209 -2.89 -3.17 17.29
CA LYS A 209 -2.41 -2.01 18.04
C LYS A 209 -3.13 -0.70 17.65
N TYR A 210 -3.45 -0.51 16.36
CA TYR A 210 -4.13 0.69 15.88
C TYR A 210 -5.60 0.74 16.29
N LYS A 211 -6.26 -0.43 16.31
CA LYS A 211 -7.65 -0.54 16.78
C LYS A 211 -7.74 -0.29 18.28
N ILE A 212 -6.80 -0.84 19.06
CA ILE A 212 -6.68 -0.59 20.51
C ILE A 212 -6.44 0.90 20.79
N LEU A 213 -5.54 1.55 20.02
CA LEU A 213 -5.31 2.99 20.16
C LEU A 213 -6.58 3.79 19.90
N ALA A 214 -7.27 3.51 18.79
CA ALA A 214 -8.51 4.18 18.42
C ALA A 214 -9.60 4.00 19.48
N GLU A 215 -9.75 2.80 20.04
CA GLU A 215 -10.68 2.50 21.15
C GLU A 215 -10.34 3.33 22.40
N LYS A 216 -9.07 3.35 22.83
CA LYS A 216 -8.61 4.13 23.98
C LYS A 216 -8.83 5.63 23.78
N LEU A 217 -8.67 6.14 22.57
CA LEU A 217 -8.93 7.52 22.20
C LEU A 217 -10.42 7.82 21.98
N LYS A 218 -11.31 6.82 22.05
CA LYS A 218 -12.76 6.91 21.77
C LYS A 218 -13.05 7.50 20.39
N MET A 219 -12.29 7.13 19.37
CA MET A 219 -12.46 7.56 17.99
C MET A 219 -12.26 6.42 17.00
N LYS A 220 -12.70 6.58 15.76
CA LYS A 220 -12.39 5.63 14.68
C LYS A 220 -10.94 5.83 14.22
N TYR A 221 -10.22 4.75 13.92
CA TYR A 221 -8.82 4.82 13.47
C TYR A 221 -8.60 5.75 12.27
N PRO A 222 -9.44 5.75 11.21
CA PRO A 222 -9.27 6.68 10.09
C PRO A 222 -9.29 8.16 10.49
N ARG A 223 -9.87 8.50 11.65
CA ARG A 223 -9.93 9.87 12.15
C ARG A 223 -8.54 10.44 12.45
N LEU A 224 -7.58 9.58 12.76
CA LEU A 224 -6.17 9.94 12.97
C LEU A 224 -5.45 10.38 11.68
N PHE A 225 -6.06 10.14 10.52
CA PHE A 225 -5.59 10.51 9.19
C PHE A 225 -6.66 11.29 8.39
N GLY A 226 -7.64 11.87 9.07
CA GLY A 226 -8.72 12.63 8.45
C GLY A 226 -8.23 13.93 7.78
N PRO A 227 -9.07 14.60 6.98
CA PRO A 227 -8.69 15.80 6.24
C PRO A 227 -8.33 17.01 7.12
N ASP A 228 -8.59 16.94 8.41
CA ASP A 228 -8.23 17.90 9.43
C ASP A 228 -7.00 17.47 10.26
N THR A 229 -6.23 16.52 9.77
CA THR A 229 -4.93 16.13 10.35
C THR A 229 -3.79 16.49 9.40
N GLU A 230 -2.56 16.62 9.91
CA GLU A 230 -1.42 16.97 9.06
C GLU A 230 -1.17 15.91 7.98
N LEU A 231 -1.08 14.63 8.39
CA LEU A 231 -0.90 13.54 7.41
C LEU A 231 -2.11 13.37 6.49
N GLY A 232 -3.33 13.63 6.97
CA GLY A 232 -4.52 13.57 6.13
C GLY A 232 -4.53 14.67 5.07
N ARG A 233 -4.14 15.91 5.43
CA ARG A 233 -3.95 17.00 4.46
C ARG A 233 -2.91 16.62 3.41
N TRP A 234 -1.78 16.08 3.85
CA TRP A 234 -0.73 15.61 2.95
C TRP A 234 -1.23 14.49 2.03
N LEU A 235 -1.89 13.45 2.55
CA LEU A 235 -2.49 12.37 1.76
C LEU A 235 -3.49 12.89 0.72
N GLY A 236 -4.32 13.87 1.08
CA GLY A 236 -5.32 14.48 0.20
C GLY A 236 -4.73 15.17 -1.04
N THR A 237 -3.42 15.46 -1.04
CA THR A 237 -2.72 16.08 -2.18
C THR A 237 -1.94 15.08 -3.03
N ARG A 238 -1.88 13.81 -2.65
CA ARG A 238 -1.04 12.82 -3.36
C ARG A 238 -1.62 12.44 -4.71
N ASN A 239 -0.73 12.15 -5.65
CA ASN A 239 -1.11 11.72 -7.00
C ASN A 239 -1.47 10.22 -7.02
N THR A 240 -2.27 9.82 -7.99
CA THR A 240 -2.57 8.42 -8.33
C THR A 240 -1.84 7.99 -9.59
N MET A 241 -1.57 8.92 -10.48
CA MET A 241 -0.78 8.72 -11.70
C MET A 241 0.28 9.81 -11.83
N GLN A 242 1.46 9.45 -12.30
CA GLN A 242 2.57 10.39 -12.45
C GLN A 242 3.52 9.95 -13.56
N MET A 243 4.13 10.94 -14.24
CA MET A 243 5.20 10.73 -15.19
C MET A 243 6.54 11.21 -14.60
N ILE A 244 7.60 10.46 -14.87
CA ILE A 244 8.99 10.93 -14.73
C ILE A 244 9.70 10.55 -16.01
N GLY A 245 10.14 11.54 -16.76
CA GLY A 245 10.61 11.33 -18.15
C GLY A 245 9.52 10.68 -19.01
N ASN A 246 9.82 9.51 -19.55
CA ASN A 246 8.88 8.73 -20.37
C ASN A 246 8.32 7.51 -19.61
N ASP A 247 8.43 7.45 -18.30
CA ASP A 247 7.90 6.37 -17.48
C ASP A 247 6.62 6.81 -16.78
N LEU A 248 5.56 6.04 -16.98
CA LEU A 248 4.27 6.23 -16.31
C LEU A 248 4.21 5.35 -15.07
N TYR A 249 3.94 5.96 -13.93
CA TYR A 249 3.77 5.30 -12.64
C TYR A 249 2.30 5.28 -12.25
N VAL A 250 1.82 4.11 -11.86
CA VAL A 250 0.46 3.88 -11.36
C VAL A 250 0.46 2.70 -10.39
N HIS A 251 -0.36 2.72 -9.34
CA HIS A 251 -0.26 1.70 -8.29
C HIS A 251 -0.55 0.28 -8.80
N ALA A 252 -1.68 0.05 -9.49
CA ALA A 252 -2.04 -1.30 -9.93
C ALA A 252 -1.93 -1.50 -11.44
N GLY A 253 -2.52 -0.63 -12.23
CA GLY A 253 -2.49 -0.72 -13.67
C GLY A 253 -3.63 0.00 -14.35
N LEU A 254 -3.60 0.02 -15.69
CA LEU A 254 -4.60 0.64 -16.54
C LEU A 254 -5.10 -0.40 -17.55
N GLY A 255 -6.43 -0.56 -17.63
CA GLY A 255 -7.09 -1.49 -18.54
C GLY A 255 -7.76 -0.80 -19.73
N LYS A 256 -8.40 -1.60 -20.60
CA LYS A 256 -9.17 -1.11 -21.73
C LYS A 256 -10.31 -0.18 -21.28
N ASP A 257 -11.03 -0.54 -20.22
CA ASP A 257 -12.11 0.28 -19.66
C ASP A 257 -11.61 1.67 -19.24
N PHE A 258 -10.40 1.74 -18.70
CA PHE A 258 -9.76 3.02 -18.33
C PHE A 258 -9.38 3.83 -19.60
N TYR A 259 -8.81 3.16 -20.61
CA TYR A 259 -8.51 3.79 -21.88
C TYR A 259 -9.74 4.46 -22.51
N ASP A 260 -10.88 3.77 -22.51
CA ASP A 260 -12.12 4.24 -23.10
C ASP A 260 -12.70 5.49 -22.41
N LYS A 261 -12.30 5.76 -21.18
CA LYS A 261 -12.68 6.99 -20.43
C LYS A 261 -11.96 8.24 -20.93
N ASN A 262 -10.89 8.11 -21.72
CA ASN A 262 -10.12 9.21 -22.28
C ASN A 262 -9.69 10.28 -21.25
N LEU A 263 -9.13 9.85 -20.13
CA LEU A 263 -8.78 10.71 -18.99
C LEU A 263 -7.35 11.24 -19.10
N SER A 264 -7.15 12.50 -18.73
CA SER A 264 -5.83 13.06 -18.49
C SER A 264 -5.31 12.68 -17.11
N ILE A 265 -3.98 12.68 -16.90
CA ILE A 265 -3.38 12.43 -15.59
C ILE A 265 -3.87 13.43 -14.53
N PRO A 266 -3.90 14.76 -14.78
CA PRO A 266 -4.49 15.71 -13.83
C PRO A 266 -5.93 15.40 -13.45
N THR A 267 -6.78 15.07 -14.43
CA THR A 267 -8.18 14.71 -14.17
C THR A 267 -8.30 13.50 -13.21
N VAL A 268 -7.50 12.45 -13.44
CA VAL A 268 -7.47 11.28 -12.55
C VAL A 268 -7.03 11.68 -11.15
N ASN A 269 -5.94 12.43 -11.03
CA ASN A 269 -5.40 12.84 -9.73
C ASN A 269 -6.37 13.71 -8.93
N GLU A 270 -7.04 14.65 -9.58
CA GLU A 270 -8.05 15.51 -8.96
C GLU A 270 -9.27 14.72 -8.49
N GLU A 271 -9.81 13.85 -9.36
CA GLU A 271 -10.99 13.06 -9.02
C GLU A 271 -10.72 12.05 -7.90
N MET A 272 -9.54 11.43 -7.91
CA MET A 272 -9.09 10.55 -6.83
C MET A 272 -8.95 11.30 -5.51
N SER A 273 -8.44 12.52 -5.52
CA SER A 273 -8.35 13.34 -4.30
C SER A 273 -9.73 13.68 -3.71
N LYS A 274 -10.72 13.98 -4.54
CA LYS A 274 -12.10 14.24 -4.09
C LYS A 274 -12.70 13.05 -3.35
N GLY A 275 -12.44 11.83 -3.82
CA GLY A 275 -12.99 10.61 -3.27
C GLY A 275 -12.19 9.97 -2.13
N LEU A 276 -10.99 10.47 -1.80
CA LEU A 276 -10.03 9.75 -0.96
C LEU A 276 -10.60 9.39 0.43
N PHE A 277 -11.25 10.32 1.10
CA PHE A 277 -11.79 10.14 2.46
C PHE A 277 -13.25 9.63 2.49
N MET A 278 -13.80 9.32 1.32
CA MET A 278 -15.20 8.91 1.17
C MET A 278 -15.35 7.39 1.28
N THR A 279 -16.49 6.94 1.77
CA THR A 279 -16.91 5.55 1.69
C THR A 279 -17.25 5.15 0.25
N LYS A 280 -17.34 3.85 -0.03
CA LYS A 280 -17.77 3.36 -1.34
C LYS A 280 -19.15 3.91 -1.77
N LYS A 281 -20.07 4.08 -0.80
CA LYS A 281 -21.41 4.63 -1.05
C LYS A 281 -21.32 6.10 -1.47
N GLU A 282 -20.54 6.90 -0.75
CA GLU A 282 -20.34 8.32 -1.04
C GLU A 282 -19.65 8.54 -2.39
N ARG A 283 -18.61 7.75 -2.73
CA ARG A 283 -17.94 7.79 -4.04
C ARG A 283 -18.92 7.53 -5.18
N LYS A 284 -19.83 6.53 -5.02
CA LYS A 284 -20.89 6.27 -6.01
C LYS A 284 -21.89 7.41 -6.15
N ALA A 285 -22.21 8.06 -5.04
CA ALA A 285 -23.12 9.21 -5.04
C ALA A 285 -22.46 10.47 -5.62
N LEU A 286 -21.13 10.61 -5.48
CA LEU A 286 -20.39 11.76 -5.99
C LEU A 286 -20.39 11.78 -7.54
N SER A 287 -19.91 10.71 -8.18
CA SER A 287 -19.96 10.60 -9.63
C SER A 287 -19.71 9.15 -10.12
N PRO A 288 -20.20 8.79 -11.33
CA PRO A 288 -19.82 7.53 -11.98
C PRO A 288 -18.31 7.41 -12.21
N LEU A 289 -17.63 8.52 -12.48
CA LEU A 289 -16.18 8.55 -12.69
C LEU A 289 -15.42 8.21 -11.41
N THR A 290 -15.77 8.83 -10.28
CA THR A 290 -15.18 8.50 -8.98
C THR A 290 -15.41 7.03 -8.64
N ALA A 291 -16.63 6.53 -8.82
CA ALA A 291 -16.95 5.13 -8.57
C ALA A 291 -16.11 4.17 -9.43
N PHE A 292 -15.86 4.51 -10.69
CA PHE A 292 -15.01 3.75 -11.60
C PHE A 292 -13.55 3.76 -11.15
N LEU A 293 -12.99 4.94 -10.87
CA LEU A 293 -11.56 5.09 -10.50
C LEU A 293 -11.20 4.34 -9.21
N TYR A 294 -12.14 4.23 -8.27
CA TYR A 294 -11.98 3.44 -7.04
C TYR A 294 -12.47 1.98 -7.16
N GLY A 295 -12.95 1.59 -8.35
CA GLY A 295 -13.43 0.23 -8.64
C GLY A 295 -12.34 -0.70 -9.14
N ASN A 296 -12.72 -1.97 -9.40
CA ASN A 296 -11.80 -3.05 -9.81
C ASN A 296 -11.08 -2.79 -11.14
N SER A 297 -11.66 -1.97 -12.04
CA SER A 297 -11.04 -1.54 -13.31
C SER A 297 -10.28 -0.21 -13.18
N GLY A 298 -10.25 0.39 -11.98
CA GLY A 298 -9.56 1.64 -11.71
C GLY A 298 -8.06 1.46 -11.47
N PRO A 299 -7.30 2.58 -11.46
CA PRO A 299 -5.84 2.58 -11.48
C PRO A 299 -5.18 1.99 -10.23
N ILE A 300 -5.91 1.89 -9.11
CA ILE A 300 -5.38 1.35 -7.85
C ILE A 300 -5.80 -0.11 -7.57
N TRP A 301 -6.56 -0.74 -8.48
CA TRP A 301 -7.05 -2.12 -8.31
C TRP A 301 -6.79 -3.03 -9.50
N TYR A 302 -6.74 -2.51 -10.73
CA TYR A 302 -6.70 -3.31 -11.95
C TYR A 302 -5.42 -4.14 -12.04
N ARG A 303 -5.57 -5.47 -12.12
CA ARG A 303 -4.44 -6.42 -12.17
C ARG A 303 -4.18 -7.00 -13.56
N GLY A 304 -5.07 -6.78 -14.52
CA GLY A 304 -4.96 -7.38 -15.86
C GLY A 304 -3.77 -6.90 -16.68
N LEU A 305 -3.06 -5.85 -16.22
CA LEU A 305 -1.80 -5.42 -16.82
C LEU A 305 -0.64 -6.40 -16.57
N VAL A 306 -0.69 -7.16 -15.46
CA VAL A 306 0.41 -8.06 -15.01
C VAL A 306 -0.08 -9.46 -14.65
N ARG A 307 -1.38 -9.73 -14.80
CA ARG A 307 -2.00 -11.03 -14.56
C ARG A 307 -2.75 -11.50 -15.78
N THR A 308 -2.65 -12.79 -16.08
CA THR A 308 -3.27 -13.43 -17.25
C THR A 308 -4.53 -14.23 -16.92
N ASP A 309 -4.88 -14.36 -15.63
CA ASP A 309 -6.14 -15.01 -15.22
C ASP A 309 -7.35 -14.22 -15.74
N VAL A 310 -8.32 -14.88 -16.35
CA VAL A 310 -9.54 -14.28 -16.97
C VAL A 310 -10.28 -13.34 -16.01
N LYS A 311 -10.35 -13.68 -14.72
CA LYS A 311 -10.99 -12.84 -13.69
C LYS A 311 -10.42 -11.44 -13.54
N TYR A 312 -9.19 -11.21 -14.02
CA TYR A 312 -8.53 -9.89 -13.97
C TYR A 312 -8.70 -9.11 -15.29
N ASN A 313 -9.42 -9.66 -16.26
CA ASN A 313 -9.60 -9.04 -17.57
C ASN A 313 -8.26 -8.64 -18.20
N PRO A 314 -7.40 -9.62 -18.57
CA PRO A 314 -6.03 -9.35 -19.03
C PRO A 314 -5.99 -8.37 -20.21
N LEU A 315 -5.06 -7.41 -20.13
CA LEU A 315 -4.87 -6.43 -21.19
C LEU A 315 -4.22 -7.07 -22.41
N VAL A 316 -4.81 -6.90 -23.59
CA VAL A 316 -4.20 -7.33 -24.86
C VAL A 316 -3.13 -6.32 -25.31
N LYS A 317 -2.15 -6.79 -26.10
CA LYS A 317 -1.00 -5.99 -26.52
C LYS A 317 -1.40 -4.70 -27.22
N ASP A 318 -2.36 -4.75 -28.14
CA ASP A 318 -2.79 -3.57 -28.89
C ASP A 318 -3.39 -2.49 -27.96
N SER A 319 -4.14 -2.90 -26.94
CA SER A 319 -4.67 -1.96 -25.93
C SER A 319 -3.56 -1.34 -25.07
N LEU A 320 -2.48 -2.08 -24.79
CA LEU A 320 -1.31 -1.53 -24.12
C LEU A 320 -0.63 -0.46 -24.98
N GLU A 321 -0.40 -0.74 -26.27
CA GLU A 321 0.20 0.23 -27.20
C GLU A 321 -0.64 1.52 -27.25
N MET A 322 -1.96 1.40 -27.35
CA MET A 322 -2.88 2.56 -27.34
C MET A 322 -2.78 3.37 -26.04
N LEU A 323 -2.65 2.72 -24.87
CA LEU A 323 -2.43 3.40 -23.59
C LEU A 323 -1.09 4.13 -23.57
N MET A 324 -0.03 3.45 -23.99
CA MET A 324 1.33 4.01 -24.03
C MET A 324 1.42 5.21 -24.96
N ASP A 325 0.81 5.15 -26.15
CA ASP A 325 0.75 6.26 -27.11
C ASP A 325 0.00 7.47 -26.52
N ARG A 326 -1.13 7.23 -25.85
CA ARG A 326 -1.92 8.29 -25.21
C ARG A 326 -1.11 9.10 -24.21
N TYR A 327 -0.36 8.42 -23.33
CA TYR A 327 0.43 9.08 -22.29
C TYR A 327 1.88 9.35 -22.73
N LYS A 328 2.25 8.97 -23.96
CA LYS A 328 3.63 9.07 -24.48
C LYS A 328 4.62 8.35 -23.57
N ALA A 329 4.19 7.22 -22.98
CA ALA A 329 4.97 6.43 -22.09
C ALA A 329 5.80 5.37 -22.84
N LYS A 330 7.06 5.19 -22.43
CA LYS A 330 7.90 4.06 -22.88
C LYS A 330 7.73 2.85 -21.96
N HIS A 331 7.50 3.09 -20.69
CA HIS A 331 7.23 2.04 -19.71
C HIS A 331 6.04 2.43 -18.83
N ILE A 332 5.33 1.41 -18.31
CA ILE A 332 4.35 1.54 -17.24
C ILE A 332 4.88 0.75 -16.05
N ILE A 333 5.10 1.43 -14.93
CA ILE A 333 5.70 0.86 -13.70
C ILE A 333 4.63 0.77 -12.63
N VAL A 334 4.45 -0.45 -12.08
CA VAL A 334 3.34 -0.77 -11.17
C VAL A 334 3.79 -1.48 -9.90
N GLY A 335 3.01 -1.31 -8.83
CA GLY A 335 3.07 -2.02 -7.57
C GLY A 335 1.97 -3.07 -7.41
N HIS A 336 1.24 -3.04 -6.27
CA HIS A 336 0.02 -3.76 -5.98
C HIS A 336 0.07 -5.29 -6.08
N THR A 337 0.39 -5.82 -7.25
CA THR A 337 0.49 -7.26 -7.47
C THR A 337 1.86 -7.75 -7.03
N ILE A 338 1.87 -8.62 -6.02
CA ILE A 338 3.11 -9.12 -5.43
C ILE A 338 3.74 -10.22 -6.30
N PHE A 339 5.04 -10.11 -6.53
CA PHE A 339 5.87 -11.08 -7.22
C PHE A 339 7.04 -11.53 -6.33
N LYS A 340 7.64 -12.66 -6.66
CA LYS A 340 8.86 -13.12 -5.99
C LYS A 340 10.06 -12.22 -6.29
N ASN A 341 10.12 -11.73 -7.53
CA ASN A 341 11.16 -10.82 -8.03
C ASN A 341 10.51 -9.66 -8.78
N ILE A 342 11.20 -8.54 -8.88
CA ILE A 342 10.86 -7.48 -9.81
C ILE A 342 10.85 -8.06 -11.22
N SER A 343 9.76 -7.90 -11.93
CA SER A 343 9.44 -8.64 -13.15
C SER A 343 9.01 -7.71 -14.27
N THR A 344 9.33 -8.08 -15.49
CA THR A 344 8.92 -7.37 -16.70
C THR A 344 7.84 -8.15 -17.44
N PHE A 345 6.99 -7.44 -18.17
CA PHE A 345 5.89 -7.96 -18.98
C PHE A 345 5.88 -7.21 -20.32
N TYR A 346 5.24 -7.80 -21.34
CA TYR A 346 5.12 -7.19 -22.68
C TYR A 346 6.48 -6.75 -23.26
N ASN A 347 7.46 -7.65 -23.21
CA ASN A 347 8.83 -7.38 -23.70
C ASN A 347 9.46 -6.14 -23.04
N GLY A 348 9.36 -6.03 -21.70
CA GLY A 348 9.95 -4.93 -20.93
C GLY A 348 9.10 -3.67 -20.78
N LYS A 349 8.02 -3.52 -21.55
CA LYS A 349 7.17 -2.30 -21.53
C LYS A 349 6.44 -2.06 -20.22
N VAL A 350 6.18 -3.12 -19.44
CA VAL A 350 5.54 -3.04 -18.12
C VAL A 350 6.46 -3.66 -17.08
N ILE A 351 6.66 -2.96 -15.97
CA ILE A 351 7.54 -3.40 -14.88
C ILE A 351 6.74 -3.46 -13.57
N GLY A 352 6.66 -4.67 -12.99
CA GLY A 352 6.07 -4.89 -11.67
C GLY A 352 7.12 -4.83 -10.58
N VAL A 353 7.04 -3.85 -9.67
CA VAL A 353 8.06 -3.62 -8.63
C VAL A 353 7.65 -4.07 -7.24
N ASN A 354 6.42 -4.56 -7.05
CA ASN A 354 5.98 -5.04 -5.76
C ASN A 354 6.50 -6.46 -5.45
N VAL A 355 7.23 -6.57 -4.35
CA VAL A 355 7.77 -7.83 -3.80
C VAL A 355 7.50 -7.90 -2.30
N ASP A 356 7.52 -9.11 -1.70
CA ASP A 356 7.55 -9.20 -0.23
C ASP A 356 8.89 -8.66 0.29
N ASN A 357 8.88 -7.39 0.69
CA ASN A 357 10.09 -6.68 1.11
C ASN A 357 10.80 -7.35 2.30
N LYS A 358 10.06 -7.96 3.23
CA LYS A 358 10.64 -8.66 4.38
C LYS A 358 11.29 -9.97 3.93
N GLU A 359 10.55 -10.82 3.20
CA GLU A 359 11.07 -12.08 2.69
C GLU A 359 12.28 -11.87 1.76
N ASN A 360 12.18 -10.88 0.87
CA ASN A 360 13.26 -10.59 -0.08
C ASN A 360 14.50 -10.03 0.62
N ARG A 361 14.35 -9.26 1.71
CA ARG A 361 15.46 -8.84 2.55
C ARG A 361 16.15 -10.03 3.22
N GLU A 362 15.39 -10.93 3.85
CA GLU A 362 15.90 -12.13 4.50
C GLU A 362 16.62 -13.05 3.51
N LYS A 363 16.08 -13.18 2.30
CA LYS A 363 16.63 -14.00 1.21
C LYS A 363 17.63 -13.28 0.30
N LYS A 364 17.99 -12.04 0.61
CA LYS A 364 18.93 -11.19 -0.16
C LYS A 364 18.53 -11.06 -1.64
N ARG A 365 17.22 -11.00 -1.94
CA ARG A 365 16.68 -10.79 -3.28
C ARG A 365 16.49 -9.30 -3.56
N GLY A 366 16.19 -8.98 -4.84
CA GLY A 366 15.82 -7.63 -5.25
C GLY A 366 14.57 -7.11 -4.53
N ARG A 367 14.59 -5.84 -4.14
CA ARG A 367 13.55 -5.21 -3.31
C ARG A 367 13.01 -3.91 -3.87
N ALA A 368 13.76 -3.30 -4.77
CA ALA A 368 13.42 -2.06 -5.44
C ALA A 368 14.05 -2.02 -6.83
N MET A 369 13.74 -0.98 -7.58
CA MET A 369 14.30 -0.71 -8.89
C MET A 369 15.05 0.62 -8.86
N LEU A 370 16.20 0.69 -9.51
CA LEU A 370 16.92 1.91 -9.81
C LEU A 370 16.89 2.14 -11.33
N ILE A 371 16.52 3.32 -11.74
CA ILE A 371 16.69 3.80 -13.10
C ILE A 371 17.89 4.75 -13.10
N GLU A 372 18.89 4.48 -13.91
CA GLU A 372 20.11 5.29 -14.04
C GLU A 372 20.53 5.30 -15.50
N ASN A 373 20.74 6.46 -16.06
CA ASN A 373 21.14 6.63 -17.49
C ASN A 373 20.19 5.91 -18.47
N ASN A 374 18.89 5.96 -18.22
CA ASN A 374 17.83 5.26 -18.97
C ASN A 374 17.98 3.72 -18.97
N GLN A 375 18.71 3.15 -18.03
CA GLN A 375 18.80 1.71 -17.78
C GLN A 375 18.09 1.37 -16.47
N TYR A 376 17.52 0.17 -16.41
CA TYR A 376 16.69 -0.28 -15.29
C TYR A 376 17.41 -1.41 -14.55
N PHE A 377 17.56 -1.27 -13.23
CA PHE A 377 18.29 -2.22 -12.40
C PHE A 377 17.44 -2.68 -11.22
N VAL A 378 17.50 -3.96 -10.91
CA VAL A 378 17.00 -4.50 -9.66
C VAL A 378 18.05 -4.24 -8.57
N VAL A 379 17.60 -3.68 -7.45
CA VAL A 379 18.46 -3.37 -6.30
C VAL A 379 17.99 -4.09 -5.04
N GLY A 380 18.94 -4.42 -4.19
CA GLY A 380 18.73 -4.91 -2.82
C GLY A 380 19.33 -3.96 -1.79
N ASP A 381 19.53 -4.43 -0.56
CA ASP A 381 20.10 -3.59 0.53
C ASP A 381 21.56 -3.19 0.30
N LYS A 382 22.25 -3.79 -0.67
CA LYS A 382 23.66 -3.53 -0.98
C LYS A 382 23.88 -2.97 -2.39
N GLY A 383 22.86 -2.31 -2.94
CA GLY A 383 22.92 -1.72 -4.28
C GLY A 383 22.44 -2.65 -5.40
N ILE A 384 22.93 -2.41 -6.61
CA ILE A 384 22.53 -3.09 -7.83
C ILE A 384 22.85 -4.60 -7.75
N GLN A 385 21.86 -5.43 -8.09
CA GLN A 385 21.99 -6.87 -8.16
C GLN A 385 22.04 -7.38 -9.62
N ARG A 386 21.21 -6.79 -10.49
CA ARG A 386 21.16 -7.13 -11.91
C ARG A 386 20.46 -6.03 -12.72
N GLN A 387 20.74 -5.99 -13.99
CA GLN A 387 19.96 -5.18 -14.95
C GLN A 387 18.63 -5.88 -15.27
N LEU A 388 17.59 -5.11 -15.53
CA LEU A 388 16.33 -5.60 -16.12
C LEU A 388 16.48 -5.58 -17.64
N GLU A 389 16.11 -6.70 -18.27
CA GLU A 389 16.06 -6.86 -19.72
C GLU A 389 14.68 -6.48 -20.26
#